data_d103236c69d26d15f007bf4c50105950
#
_entry.id   d103236c69d26d15f007bf4c50105950
#
_cell.length_a   1.000
_cell.length_b   1.000
_cell.length_c   1.000
_cell.angle_alpha   90.00
_cell.angle_beta   90.00
_cell.angle_gamma   90.00
#
_symmetry.space_group_name_H-M   'P 1'
#
loop_
_entity.id
_entity.type
_entity.pdbx_description
1 polymer ?
#
loop_
_entity_poly.entity_id
_entity_poly.type
_entity_poly.pdbx_seq_one_letter_code
_entity_poly.pdbx_strand_id
1 'polypeptide(L)'
;HINYIDKRLMDNKNNNTNEIKIELPAEVASGHYSNLAVIAHGAGEFYLDFIAVAPNMQQAKVQTRVIMTPENAKNLLFALRDNIAKYESVFGDIERIVPKNNTPEKSGFTA
;
A
#
# COMPACT_ATOMS: atom_id res chain seq x y z
N HIS A 1 -14.29 -14.29 1.78
CA HIS A 1 -12.99 -14.80 1.62
C HIS A 1 -11.94 -13.95 2.28
N ILE A 2 -11.13 -14.57 3.04
CA ILE A 2 -10.21 -13.86 3.82
C ILE A 2 -8.90 -13.75 3.19
N ASN A 3 -8.33 -12.61 3.26
CA ASN A 3 -7.04 -12.39 2.77
C ASN A 3 -6.08 -12.35 3.86
N TYR A 4 -4.94 -12.92 3.67
CA TYR A 4 -3.96 -12.94 4.67
C TYR A 4 -2.77 -12.16 4.29
N ILE A 5 -2.13 -11.60 5.25
CA ILE A 5 -0.83 -11.10 5.08
C ILE A 5 0.05 -12.29 4.94
N ASP A 6 1.09 -12.17 4.21
CA ASP A 6 2.01 -13.25 3.99
C ASP A 6 2.54 -13.67 5.32
N LYS A 7 2.29 -14.89 5.69
CA LYS A 7 2.72 -15.34 6.96
C LYS A 7 4.18 -15.32 7.15
N ARG A 8 4.94 -15.39 6.12
CA ARG A 8 6.37 -15.34 6.29
C ARG A 8 6.84 -14.05 6.88
N LEU A 9 6.11 -12.98 6.66
CA LEU A 9 6.51 -11.73 7.25
C LEU A 9 6.28 -11.72 8.74
N MET A 10 5.31 -12.47 9.17
CA MET A 10 5.05 -12.49 10.57
C MET A 10 5.93 -13.49 11.27
N ASP A 11 6.25 -14.56 10.62
CA ASP A 11 7.00 -15.59 11.27
C ASP A 11 8.46 -15.38 11.31
N ASN A 12 8.98 -14.57 10.47
CA ASN A 12 10.36 -14.40 10.38
C ASN A 12 11.03 -14.12 11.62
N LYS A 13 10.49 -13.41 12.46
CA LYS A 13 11.17 -13.01 13.58
C LYS A 13 10.98 -13.87 14.70
N ASN A 14 10.02 -14.66 14.71
CA ASN A 14 9.75 -15.27 15.88
C ASN A 14 9.21 -16.52 15.63
N ASN A 15 9.96 -17.38 15.36
CA ASN A 15 9.48 -18.51 14.94
C ASN A 15 8.98 -19.40 15.88
N ASN A 16 8.93 -19.14 17.04
CA ASN A 16 8.49 -20.15 17.81
C ASN A 16 7.29 -19.92 18.38
N THR A 17 6.58 -19.04 18.15
CA THR A 17 5.69 -18.99 18.96
C THR A 17 4.45 -18.84 18.65
N ASN A 18 3.96 -18.07 19.05
CA ASN A 18 2.72 -17.83 19.02
C ASN A 18 2.31 -17.38 17.76
N GLU A 19 1.69 -18.08 16.96
CA GLU A 19 1.17 -17.58 15.76
C GLU A 19 0.10 -16.64 16.04
N ILE A 20 0.10 -15.50 15.41
CA ILE A 20 -0.94 -14.53 15.55
C ILE A 20 -1.97 -14.80 14.50
N LYS A 21 -3.21 -14.91 14.90
CA LYS A 21 -4.27 -15.08 13.97
C LYS A 21 -4.72 -13.72 13.50
N ILE A 22 -4.86 -13.56 12.19
CA ILE A 22 -5.24 -12.30 11.62
C ILE A 22 -6.65 -12.42 11.10
N GLU A 23 -7.51 -11.57 11.59
CA GLU A 23 -8.89 -11.62 11.23
C GLU A 23 -9.26 -10.40 10.44
N LEU A 24 -10.11 -10.54 9.45
CA LEU A 24 -10.59 -9.42 8.66
C LEU A 24 -12.01 -9.13 9.09
N PRO A 25 -12.20 -8.10 9.90
CA PRO A 25 -13.55 -7.81 10.38
C PRO A 25 -14.48 -7.42 9.24
N ALA A 26 -15.73 -7.71 9.42
CA ALA A 26 -16.71 -7.47 8.37
C ALA A 26 -16.74 -6.01 7.96
N GLU A 27 -16.63 -5.12 8.90
CA GLU A 27 -16.74 -3.71 8.57
C GLU A 27 -15.53 -3.19 7.83
N VAL A 28 -14.43 -3.94 7.82
CA VAL A 28 -13.25 -3.53 7.11
C VAL A 28 -13.15 -4.25 5.77
N ALA A 29 -13.85 -5.35 5.64
CA ALA A 29 -13.66 -6.22 4.50
C ALA A 29 -14.02 -5.60 3.16
N SER A 30 -14.96 -4.68 3.14
CA SER A 30 -15.32 -4.06 1.87
C SER A 30 -14.25 -3.11 1.38
N GLY A 31 -13.39 -2.64 2.24
CA GLY A 31 -12.26 -1.85 1.82
C GLY A 31 -12.59 -0.46 1.37
N HIS A 32 -11.58 0.23 0.88
CA HIS A 32 -11.74 1.55 0.31
C HIS A 32 -11.01 1.58 -1.01
N TYR A 33 -11.67 2.08 -2.02
CA TYR A 33 -11.03 2.24 -3.31
C TYR A 33 -10.08 3.44 -3.25
N SER A 34 -8.91 3.31 -3.82
CA SER A 34 -7.98 4.42 -3.88
C SER A 34 -7.25 4.36 -5.20
N ASN A 35 -7.10 5.49 -5.85
CA ASN A 35 -6.32 5.56 -7.08
C ASN A 35 -5.18 6.56 -6.97
N LEU A 36 -4.89 7.02 -5.77
CA LEU A 36 -3.77 7.92 -5.57
C LEU A 36 -3.24 7.71 -4.17
N ALA A 37 -1.96 7.56 -4.04
CA ALA A 37 -1.36 7.45 -2.73
C ALA A 37 -0.29 8.52 -2.61
N VAL A 38 -0.34 9.28 -1.56
CA VAL A 38 0.65 10.31 -1.29
C VAL A 38 1.40 9.87 -0.06
N ILE A 39 2.70 9.82 -0.15
CA ILE A 39 3.51 9.29 0.92
C ILE A 39 4.46 10.37 1.42
N ALA A 40 4.47 10.54 2.72
CA ALA A 40 5.36 11.50 3.35
C ALA A 40 6.04 10.83 4.52
N HIS A 41 7.07 11.44 5.03
CA HIS A 41 7.75 10.84 6.17
C HIS A 41 8.38 11.90 7.05
N GLY A 42 8.52 11.56 8.31
CA GLY A 42 9.34 12.30 9.23
C GLY A 42 10.48 11.38 9.62
N ALA A 43 11.15 11.71 10.71
CA ALA A 43 12.28 10.90 11.13
C ALA A 43 11.84 9.55 11.67
N GLY A 44 10.71 9.50 12.27
CA GLY A 44 10.30 8.27 12.94
C GLY A 44 9.18 7.53 12.30
N GLU A 45 8.54 8.07 11.29
CA GLU A 45 7.40 7.36 10.73
C GLU A 45 7.11 7.77 9.31
N PHE A 46 6.35 6.93 8.64
CA PHE A 46 5.87 7.18 7.30
C PHE A 46 4.37 7.32 7.36
N TYR A 47 3.84 8.20 6.53
CA TYR A 47 2.41 8.41 6.41
C TYR A 47 2.00 8.05 5.00
N LEU A 48 1.09 7.12 4.87
CA LEU A 48 0.59 6.73 3.56
C LEU A 48 -0.86 7.17 3.49
N ASP A 49 -1.14 8.13 2.62
CA ASP A 49 -2.46 8.70 2.51
C ASP A 49 -3.10 8.22 1.23
N PHE A 50 -4.26 7.63 1.34
CA PHE A 50 -4.94 7.04 0.19
C PHE A 50 -6.14 7.87 -0.17
N ILE A 51 -6.26 8.19 -1.45
CA ILE A 51 -7.23 9.13 -1.94
C ILE A 51 -7.93 8.56 -3.15
N ALA A 52 -9.20 8.83 -3.30
CA ALA A 52 -9.92 8.49 -4.51
C ALA A 52 -10.23 9.79 -5.23
N VAL A 53 -9.72 9.94 -6.44
CA VAL A 53 -9.90 11.15 -7.21
C VAL A 53 -10.82 10.83 -8.37
N ALA A 54 -11.77 11.70 -8.60
CA ALA A 54 -12.71 11.53 -9.69
C ALA A 54 -12.61 12.72 -10.64
N PRO A 55 -13.08 12.55 -11.86
CA PRO A 55 -13.04 13.66 -12.81
C PRO A 55 -13.88 14.84 -12.32
N ASN A 56 -13.42 16.01 -12.63
CA ASN A 56 -14.12 17.24 -12.28
C ASN A 56 -14.18 17.50 -10.80
N MET A 57 -13.41 16.76 -10.01
CA MET A 57 -13.40 17.00 -8.60
C MET A 57 -12.47 18.16 -8.31
N GLN A 58 -12.95 19.17 -7.62
CA GLN A 58 -12.13 20.31 -7.31
C GLN A 58 -11.29 20.08 -6.08
N GLN A 59 -11.71 19.21 -5.22
CA GLN A 59 -10.97 18.98 -4.02
C GLN A 59 -11.09 17.53 -3.66
N ALA A 60 -10.01 16.88 -3.41
CA ALA A 60 -10.04 15.49 -3.01
C ALA A 60 -9.65 15.40 -1.56
N LYS A 61 -10.19 14.43 -0.88
CA LYS A 61 -9.90 14.26 0.51
C LYS A 61 -9.22 12.93 0.74
N VAL A 62 -8.34 12.91 1.73
CA VAL A 62 -7.72 11.68 2.13
C VAL A 62 -8.78 10.80 2.76
N GLN A 63 -8.93 9.59 2.25
CA GLN A 63 -9.86 8.67 2.83
C GLN A 63 -9.27 7.90 3.96
N THR A 64 -8.05 7.52 3.87
CA THR A 64 -7.41 6.67 4.86
C THR A 64 -5.97 7.06 4.99
N ARG A 65 -5.52 7.22 6.20
CA ARG A 65 -4.11 7.45 6.45
C ARG A 65 -3.59 6.29 7.27
N VAL A 66 -2.50 5.70 6.83
CA VAL A 66 -1.84 4.63 7.56
C VAL A 66 -0.47 5.14 7.97
N ILE A 67 -0.15 4.95 9.23
CA ILE A 67 1.13 5.41 9.76
C ILE A 67 1.93 4.18 10.14
N MET A 68 3.19 4.16 9.75
CA MET A 68 4.00 3.01 10.07
C MET A 68 5.44 3.43 10.32
N THR A 69 6.17 2.57 10.97
CA THR A 69 7.58 2.83 11.21
C THR A 69 8.36 2.70 9.91
N PRO A 70 9.54 3.28 9.83
CA PRO A 70 10.34 3.12 8.62
C PRO A 70 10.62 1.67 8.28
N GLU A 71 10.84 0.86 9.30
CA GLU A 71 11.09 -0.54 9.02
C GLU A 71 9.89 -1.20 8.38
N ASN A 72 8.71 -0.91 8.88
CA ASN A 72 7.51 -1.50 8.31
C ASN A 72 7.21 -0.96 6.94
N ALA A 73 7.55 0.30 6.68
CA ALA A 73 7.38 0.84 5.35
C ALA A 73 8.25 0.09 4.36
N LYS A 74 9.45 -0.27 4.79
CA LYS A 74 10.32 -1.00 3.91
C LYS A 74 9.81 -2.41 3.69
N ASN A 75 9.27 -3.04 4.72
CA ASN A 75 8.67 -4.34 4.57
C ASN A 75 7.50 -4.30 3.60
N LEU A 76 6.70 -3.24 3.68
CA LEU A 76 5.59 -3.08 2.77
C LEU A 76 6.08 -2.99 1.33
N LEU A 77 7.14 -2.25 1.10
CA LEU A 77 7.68 -2.12 -0.24
C LEU A 77 8.01 -3.49 -0.81
N PHE A 78 8.69 -4.32 -0.04
CA PHE A 78 9.08 -5.60 -0.55
C PHE A 78 7.90 -6.55 -0.71
N ALA A 79 6.97 -6.50 0.21
CA ALA A 79 5.79 -7.34 0.10
C ALA A 79 4.98 -6.97 -1.14
N LEU A 80 4.84 -5.68 -1.40
CA LEU A 80 4.08 -5.23 -2.55
C LEU A 80 4.81 -5.62 -3.83
N ARG A 81 6.13 -5.47 -3.83
CA ARG A 81 6.89 -5.82 -4.99
C ARG A 81 6.74 -7.29 -5.31
N ASP A 82 6.77 -8.15 -4.30
CA ASP A 82 6.59 -9.56 -4.53
C ASP A 82 5.23 -9.87 -5.11
N ASN A 83 4.21 -9.24 -4.60
CA ASN A 83 2.88 -9.48 -5.09
C ASN A 83 2.68 -8.98 -6.51
N ILE A 84 3.27 -7.84 -6.83
CA ILE A 84 3.19 -7.34 -8.19
C ILE A 84 3.88 -8.32 -9.12
N ALA A 85 5.01 -8.87 -8.71
CA ALA A 85 5.71 -9.81 -9.56
C ALA A 85 4.86 -11.06 -9.80
N LYS A 86 4.17 -11.52 -8.78
CA LYS A 86 3.32 -12.68 -8.94
C LYS A 86 2.16 -12.37 -9.87
N TYR A 87 1.58 -11.20 -9.72
CA TYR A 87 0.49 -10.80 -10.59
C TYR A 87 0.97 -10.76 -12.04
N GLU A 88 2.11 -10.15 -12.26
CA GLU A 88 2.59 -9.98 -13.63
C GLU A 88 2.98 -11.30 -14.27
N SER A 89 3.37 -12.26 -13.46
CA SER A 89 3.73 -13.54 -14.05
C SER A 89 2.49 -14.29 -14.56
N VAL A 90 1.32 -13.95 -14.07
CA VAL A 90 0.11 -14.61 -14.50
C VAL A 90 -0.64 -13.80 -15.53
N PHE A 91 -0.71 -12.49 -15.32
CA PHE A 91 -1.56 -11.65 -16.15
C PHE A 91 -0.81 -10.71 -17.08
N GLY A 92 0.49 -10.70 -17.03
CA GLY A 92 1.26 -9.81 -17.89
C GLY A 92 1.65 -8.53 -17.15
N ASP A 93 2.55 -7.80 -17.73
CA ASP A 93 3.10 -6.62 -17.08
C ASP A 93 2.07 -5.54 -16.92
N ILE A 94 2.12 -4.89 -15.78
CA ILE A 94 1.27 -3.76 -15.51
C ILE A 94 1.89 -2.55 -16.17
N GLU A 95 1.10 -1.87 -16.98
CA GLU A 95 1.60 -0.73 -17.66
C GLU A 95 1.34 0.50 -16.87
N ARG A 96 2.35 1.24 -16.58
CA ARG A 96 2.17 2.48 -15.84
C ARG A 96 2.02 3.62 -16.81
N ILE A 97 1.02 4.46 -16.58
CA ILE A 97 0.82 5.63 -17.39
C ILE A 97 1.36 6.79 -16.62
N VAL A 98 2.40 7.42 -17.15
CA VAL A 98 3.05 8.52 -16.47
C VAL A 98 2.75 9.79 -17.24
N PRO A 99 2.33 10.84 -16.57
CA PRO A 99 2.03 12.08 -17.26
C PRO A 99 3.26 12.59 -17.99
N LYS A 100 3.07 13.09 -19.19
CA LYS A 100 4.16 13.44 -19.97
C LYS A 100 4.93 14.57 -19.53
N ASN A 101 4.35 15.56 -19.03
CA ASN A 101 5.09 16.74 -18.72
C ASN A 101 5.32 16.89 -17.28
N ASN A 102 5.17 15.90 -16.46
CA ASN A 102 5.33 16.18 -15.11
C ASN A 102 6.75 16.09 -14.71
N THR A 103 7.09 16.70 -13.64
CA THR A 103 8.40 16.55 -13.10
C THR A 103 8.38 15.36 -12.22
N PRO A 104 9.48 14.75 -12.01
CA PRO A 104 9.48 13.50 -11.30
C PRO A 104 8.89 13.56 -9.93
N GLU A 105 9.13 14.64 -9.26
CA GLU A 105 8.66 14.65 -7.91
C GLU A 105 7.23 14.96 -7.84
N LYS A 106 6.55 15.14 -8.94
CA LYS A 106 5.17 15.45 -8.86
C LYS A 106 4.28 14.31 -9.19
N SER A 107 4.79 13.14 -9.25
CA SER A 107 3.91 12.06 -9.54
C SER A 107 3.06 11.82 -8.33
N GLY A 108 1.98 11.17 -8.48
CA GLY A 108 1.09 10.93 -7.40
C GLY A 108 1.59 9.98 -6.37
N PHE A 109 2.75 9.39 -6.57
CA PHE A 109 3.23 8.43 -5.63
C PHE A 109 4.49 8.84 -4.94
N THR A 110 4.85 10.08 -4.98
CA THR A 110 6.05 10.46 -4.29
C THR A 110 5.73 11.40 -3.25
N ALA A 111 6.55 11.55 -2.38
CA ALA A 111 6.36 12.50 -1.31
C ALA A 111 7.46 13.49 -1.27
#